data_125bf353d6b456cd001d81fa7e613a43
#
_entry.id   125bf353d6b456cd001d81fa7e613a43
#
_cell.length_a   1.000
_cell.length_b   1.000
_cell.length_c   1.000
_cell.angle_alpha   90.00
_cell.angle_beta   90.00
_cell.angle_gamma   90.00
#
_symmetry.space_group_name_H-M   'P 1'
#
loop_
_entity.id
_entity.type
_entity.pdbx_description
1 polymer ?
#
loop_
_entity_poly.entity_id
_entity_poly.type
_entity_poly.pdbx_seq_one_letter_code
_entity_poly.pdbx_strand_id
1 'polypeptide(L)'
;DTEYDCCEVEYLDETVLFIPSSVVNGYRRQLLDTLSREREEQRERWVQEPLNRDVKYTGSADWRLNVVNRLATEFYREHGVETVEPGFEKENRWSGREVMTTRYCLLFELGMCRKTGKDKALKFPLYLSNNLGRFRLEFDCKNCFMKVLSI
;
A
#
# COMPACT_ATOMS: atom_id res chain seq x y z
N ASP A 1 -7.55 -16.99 -22.39
CA ASP A 1 -7.58 -16.52 -21.01
C ASP A 1 -8.31 -15.18 -20.97
N THR A 2 -9.24 -15.03 -20.04
CA THR A 2 -10.00 -13.80 -19.78
C THR A 2 -9.99 -13.54 -18.28
N GLU A 3 -10.18 -12.30 -17.89
CA GLU A 3 -10.33 -11.89 -16.48
C GLU A 3 -11.75 -12.11 -15.92
N TYR A 4 -12.62 -12.77 -16.70
CA TYR A 4 -14.01 -13.06 -16.32
C TYR A 4 -14.21 -14.55 -16.11
N ASP A 5 -14.91 -14.89 -15.03
CA ASP A 5 -15.36 -16.23 -14.73
C ASP A 5 -16.86 -16.34 -14.99
N CYS A 6 -17.29 -17.46 -15.56
CA CYS A 6 -18.71 -17.77 -15.75
C CYS A 6 -19.25 -18.41 -14.47
N CYS A 7 -20.11 -17.71 -13.75
CA CYS A 7 -20.66 -18.18 -12.48
C CYS A 7 -21.87 -19.09 -12.65
N GLU A 8 -22.65 -18.88 -13.72
CA GLU A 8 -23.91 -19.60 -13.93
C GLU A 8 -24.24 -19.71 -15.43
N VAL A 9 -24.81 -20.82 -15.84
CA VAL A 9 -25.29 -21.05 -17.20
C VAL A 9 -26.73 -21.53 -17.13
N GLU A 10 -27.65 -20.79 -17.73
CA GLU A 10 -29.06 -21.12 -17.86
C GLU A 10 -29.37 -21.52 -19.30
N TYR A 11 -30.06 -22.62 -19.47
CA TYR A 11 -30.56 -23.08 -20.76
C TYR A 11 -32.03 -22.72 -20.90
N LEU A 12 -32.35 -21.82 -21.82
CA LEU A 12 -33.71 -21.31 -22.03
C LEU A 12 -34.55 -22.22 -22.92
N ASP A 13 -33.93 -23.13 -23.67
CA ASP A 13 -34.57 -24.05 -24.58
C ASP A 13 -34.12 -25.49 -24.35
N GLU A 14 -35.08 -26.43 -24.44
CA GLU A 14 -34.80 -27.87 -24.39
C GLU A 14 -34.23 -28.43 -25.69
N THR A 15 -34.15 -27.61 -26.75
CA THR A 15 -33.66 -28.02 -28.07
C THR A 15 -32.14 -28.05 -28.09
N VAL A 16 -31.57 -29.25 -28.21
CA VAL A 16 -30.11 -29.40 -28.37
C VAL A 16 -29.69 -28.99 -29.80
N LEU A 17 -29.13 -27.80 -29.94
CA LEU A 17 -28.58 -27.31 -31.19
C LEU A 17 -27.08 -27.65 -31.27
N PHE A 18 -26.68 -28.19 -32.42
CA PHE A 18 -25.23 -28.30 -32.72
C PHE A 18 -24.69 -26.97 -33.17
N ILE A 19 -23.86 -26.33 -32.34
CA ILE A 19 -23.19 -25.07 -32.68
C ILE A 19 -21.68 -25.34 -32.76
N PRO A 20 -21.00 -25.05 -33.87
CA PRO A 20 -19.56 -25.20 -33.96
C PRO A 20 -18.83 -24.37 -32.90
N SER A 21 -17.79 -24.93 -32.28
CA SER A 21 -17.01 -24.25 -31.24
C SER A 21 -16.42 -22.91 -31.68
N SER A 22 -16.12 -22.77 -32.99
CA SER A 22 -15.65 -21.49 -33.54
C SER A 22 -16.69 -20.37 -33.46
N VAL A 23 -17.97 -20.72 -33.66
CA VAL A 23 -19.09 -19.76 -33.56
C VAL A 23 -19.31 -19.36 -32.11
N VAL A 24 -19.34 -20.33 -31.18
CA VAL A 24 -19.46 -20.07 -29.74
C VAL A 24 -18.31 -19.17 -29.23
N ASN A 25 -17.08 -19.48 -29.63
CA ASN A 25 -15.92 -18.66 -29.30
C ASN A 25 -15.99 -17.25 -29.91
N GLY A 26 -16.60 -17.12 -31.10
CA GLY A 26 -16.88 -15.81 -31.70
C GLY A 26 -17.81 -14.96 -30.87
N TYR A 27 -18.94 -15.51 -30.45
CA TYR A 27 -19.90 -14.84 -29.56
C TYR A 27 -19.27 -14.50 -28.20
N ARG A 28 -18.55 -15.43 -27.60
CA ARG A 28 -17.84 -15.18 -26.35
C ARG A 28 -16.92 -13.97 -26.43
N ARG A 29 -16.10 -13.86 -27.48
CA ARG A 29 -15.19 -12.73 -27.68
C ARG A 29 -15.96 -11.42 -27.81
N GLN A 30 -17.01 -11.40 -28.66
CA GLN A 30 -17.83 -10.20 -28.87
C GLN A 30 -18.51 -9.75 -27.57
N LEU A 31 -19.05 -10.66 -26.78
CA LEU A 31 -19.66 -10.35 -25.48
C LEU A 31 -18.66 -9.75 -24.51
N LEU A 32 -17.50 -10.37 -24.39
CA LEU A 32 -16.45 -9.89 -23.48
C LEU A 32 -15.89 -8.53 -23.90
N ASP A 33 -15.69 -8.32 -25.20
CA ASP A 33 -15.24 -7.02 -25.72
C ASP A 33 -16.29 -5.92 -25.48
N THR A 34 -17.58 -6.25 -25.67
CA THR A 34 -18.68 -5.33 -25.39
C THR A 34 -18.78 -5.00 -23.92
N LEU A 35 -18.71 -6.02 -23.04
CA LEU A 35 -18.73 -5.83 -21.60
C LEU A 35 -17.55 -4.96 -21.10
N SER A 36 -16.36 -5.22 -21.60
CA SER A 36 -15.18 -4.44 -21.24
C SER A 36 -15.32 -2.97 -21.66
N ARG A 37 -15.85 -2.73 -22.85
CA ARG A 37 -16.11 -1.37 -23.34
C ARG A 37 -17.16 -0.65 -22.51
N GLU A 38 -18.31 -1.29 -22.24
CA GLU A 38 -19.37 -0.70 -21.42
C GLU A 38 -18.89 -0.38 -20.01
N ARG A 39 -18.10 -1.27 -19.38
CA ARG A 39 -17.52 -1.01 -18.07
C ARG A 39 -16.56 0.17 -18.06
N GLU A 40 -15.75 0.34 -19.12
CA GLU A 40 -14.84 1.49 -19.21
C GLU A 40 -15.60 2.79 -19.50
N GLU A 41 -16.66 2.75 -20.30
CA GLU A 41 -17.53 3.90 -20.59
C GLU A 41 -18.33 4.34 -19.34
N GLN A 42 -18.80 3.40 -18.53
CA GLN A 42 -19.56 3.66 -17.30
C GLN A 42 -18.68 3.96 -16.09
N ARG A 43 -17.37 3.76 -16.20
CA ARG A 43 -16.44 4.03 -15.11
C ARG A 43 -16.49 5.49 -14.70
N GLU A 44 -16.83 5.74 -13.44
CA GLU A 44 -16.71 7.07 -12.86
C GLU A 44 -15.26 7.53 -12.93
N ARG A 45 -15.02 8.59 -13.66
CA ARG A 45 -13.71 9.22 -13.73
C ARG A 45 -13.61 10.27 -12.65
N TRP A 46 -12.56 10.17 -11.86
CA TRP A 46 -12.24 11.21 -10.89
C TRP A 46 -12.04 12.53 -11.62
N VAL A 47 -12.87 13.50 -11.25
CA VAL A 47 -12.67 14.88 -11.69
C VAL A 47 -11.63 15.50 -10.77
N GLN A 48 -10.54 15.97 -11.34
CA GLN A 48 -9.52 16.66 -10.56
C GLN A 48 -10.10 17.98 -10.06
N GLU A 49 -10.28 18.09 -8.75
CA GLU A 49 -10.65 19.35 -8.13
C GLU A 49 -9.52 20.37 -8.22
N PRO A 50 -9.83 21.67 -8.29
CA PRO A 50 -8.82 22.72 -8.25
C PRO A 50 -7.98 22.60 -6.99
N LEU A 51 -6.66 22.76 -7.12
CA LEU A 51 -5.76 22.71 -5.97
C LEU A 51 -6.08 23.86 -5.01
N ASN A 52 -6.48 23.53 -3.78
CA ASN A 52 -6.70 24.52 -2.73
C ASN A 52 -5.37 24.88 -2.05
N ARG A 53 -4.75 25.98 -2.47
CA ARG A 53 -3.47 26.47 -1.94
C ARG A 53 -3.58 27.16 -0.59
N ASP A 54 -4.78 27.45 -0.12
CA ASP A 54 -5.01 28.14 1.16
C ASP A 54 -4.89 27.18 2.36
N VAL A 55 -4.99 25.87 2.11
CA VAL A 55 -4.80 24.85 3.13
C VAL A 55 -3.32 24.73 3.48
N LYS A 56 -2.98 25.01 4.74
CA LYS A 56 -1.60 24.86 5.22
C LYS A 56 -1.34 23.46 5.75
N TYR A 57 -0.19 22.94 5.42
CA TYR A 57 0.28 21.68 6.00
C TYR A 57 0.75 21.92 7.43
N THR A 58 0.19 21.19 8.39
CA THR A 58 0.45 21.37 9.84
C THR A 58 1.38 20.32 10.44
N GLY A 59 1.80 19.34 9.64
CA GLY A 59 2.70 18.27 10.08
C GLY A 59 4.18 18.62 9.91
N SER A 60 5.06 17.76 10.43
CA SER A 60 6.50 17.83 10.11
C SER A 60 6.77 17.30 8.71
N ALA A 61 7.51 18.06 7.93
CA ALA A 61 7.93 17.68 6.59
C ALA A 61 9.30 16.99 6.62
N ASP A 62 9.38 15.90 7.40
CA ASP A 62 10.56 15.08 7.55
C ASP A 62 10.61 13.93 6.51
N TRP A 63 11.61 13.08 6.59
CA TRP A 63 11.83 11.94 5.67
C TRP A 63 10.63 10.97 5.55
N ARG A 64 9.71 10.97 6.53
CA ARG A 64 8.51 10.11 6.52
C ARG A 64 7.54 10.46 5.40
N LEU A 65 7.55 11.71 4.93
CA LEU A 65 6.78 12.14 3.77
C LEU A 65 7.32 11.58 2.45
N ASN A 66 8.52 11.02 2.47
CA ASN A 66 9.21 10.46 1.30
C ASN A 66 9.24 11.40 0.09
N VAL A 67 9.56 12.67 0.33
CA VAL A 67 9.63 13.68 -0.74
C VAL A 67 10.93 13.51 -1.52
N VAL A 68 10.82 12.95 -2.73
CA VAL A 68 11.98 12.61 -3.56
C VAL A 68 12.08 13.42 -4.84
N ASN A 69 11.07 14.19 -5.21
CA ASN A 69 11.05 14.97 -6.43
C ASN A 69 10.74 16.46 -6.20
N ARG A 70 11.05 17.29 -7.22
CA ARG A 70 10.85 18.72 -7.16
C ARG A 70 9.41 19.14 -6.99
N LEU A 71 8.47 18.49 -7.70
CA LEU A 71 7.06 18.86 -7.65
C LEU A 71 6.45 18.61 -6.27
N ALA A 72 6.79 17.49 -5.62
CA ALA A 72 6.37 17.22 -4.26
C ALA A 72 6.96 18.25 -3.27
N THR A 73 8.23 18.66 -3.46
CA THR A 73 8.84 19.71 -2.64
C THR A 73 8.11 21.05 -2.81
N GLU A 74 7.79 21.43 -4.06
CA GLU A 74 7.04 22.64 -4.38
C GLU A 74 5.64 22.61 -3.76
N PHE A 75 4.94 21.48 -3.86
CA PHE A 75 3.63 21.30 -3.25
C PHE A 75 3.65 21.61 -1.74
N TYR A 76 4.57 21.03 -0.98
CA TYR A 76 4.64 21.32 0.46
C TYR A 76 5.01 22.77 0.76
N ARG A 77 5.87 23.40 -0.05
CA ARG A 77 6.22 24.82 0.09
C ARG A 77 5.04 25.74 -0.18
N GLU A 78 4.24 25.47 -1.22
CA GLU A 78 3.00 26.20 -1.50
C GLU A 78 2.00 26.08 -0.34
N HIS A 79 2.06 24.99 0.43
CA HIS A 79 1.24 24.76 1.61
C HIS A 79 1.90 25.24 2.93
N GLY A 80 2.91 26.11 2.83
CA GLY A 80 3.48 26.82 3.96
C GLY A 80 4.61 26.10 4.70
N VAL A 81 5.18 25.06 4.12
CA VAL A 81 6.35 24.37 4.70
C VAL A 81 7.63 25.06 4.25
N GLU A 82 8.37 25.63 5.18
CA GLU A 82 9.65 26.29 4.89
C GLU A 82 10.75 25.30 4.51
N THR A 83 10.85 24.20 5.26
CA THR A 83 11.91 23.19 5.07
C THR A 83 11.27 21.81 4.89
N VAL A 84 11.59 21.19 3.76
CA VAL A 84 11.15 19.82 3.44
C VAL A 84 12.40 18.94 3.45
N GLU A 85 12.43 17.97 4.37
CA GLU A 85 13.52 17.00 4.42
C GLU A 85 13.33 15.95 3.31
N PRO A 86 14.35 15.65 2.51
CA PRO A 86 14.21 14.68 1.43
C PRO A 86 14.02 13.26 1.96
N GLY A 87 13.29 12.45 1.20
CA GLY A 87 13.15 11.02 1.45
C GLY A 87 14.47 10.26 1.27
N PHE A 88 14.54 9.07 1.86
CA PHE A 88 15.75 8.24 1.86
C PHE A 88 16.25 7.84 0.46
N GLU A 89 15.37 7.77 -0.53
CA GLU A 89 15.75 7.48 -1.91
C GLU A 89 16.63 8.58 -2.54
N LYS A 90 16.48 9.81 -2.06
CA LYS A 90 17.26 10.94 -2.54
C LYS A 90 18.56 11.15 -1.76
N GLU A 91 18.51 10.94 -0.45
CA GLU A 91 19.64 11.08 0.45
C GLU A 91 19.79 9.84 1.31
N ASN A 92 20.86 9.13 1.13
CA ASN A 92 21.16 7.88 1.85
C ASN A 92 21.61 8.15 3.32
N ARG A 93 20.78 8.92 4.07
CA ARG A 93 21.06 9.34 5.46
C ARG A 93 20.09 8.69 6.43
N TRP A 94 20.05 7.39 6.48
CA TRP A 94 19.10 6.64 7.30
C TRP A 94 19.65 6.07 8.60
N SER A 95 21.00 6.15 8.83
CA SER A 95 21.58 5.65 10.07
C SER A 95 20.95 6.27 11.33
N GLY A 96 20.50 5.44 12.24
CA GLY A 96 19.79 5.82 13.45
C GLY A 96 18.33 6.25 13.27
N ARG A 97 17.81 6.27 12.03
CA ARG A 97 16.45 6.71 11.73
C ARG A 97 15.46 5.53 11.67
N GLU A 98 14.22 5.85 11.95
CA GLU A 98 13.09 4.94 11.78
C GLU A 98 12.84 4.72 10.28
N VAL A 99 13.00 3.47 9.85
CA VAL A 99 12.77 3.05 8.45
C VAL A 99 11.44 2.33 8.26
N MET A 100 10.83 1.86 9.35
CA MET A 100 9.51 1.25 9.33
C MET A 100 8.82 1.37 10.70
N THR A 101 7.52 1.68 10.67
CA THR A 101 6.61 1.50 11.80
C THR A 101 5.53 0.51 11.41
N THR A 102 5.28 -0.47 12.28
CA THR A 102 4.29 -1.53 12.03
C THR A 102 3.48 -1.84 13.28
N ARG A 103 2.24 -2.28 13.05
CA ARG A 103 1.40 -2.86 14.12
C ARG A 103 1.73 -4.33 14.37
N TYR A 104 2.41 -4.99 13.43
CA TYR A 104 2.95 -6.32 13.67
C TYR A 104 4.04 -6.23 14.74
N CYS A 105 3.81 -6.85 15.89
CA CYS A 105 4.69 -6.75 17.05
C CYS A 105 5.37 -8.10 17.32
N LEU A 106 6.68 -8.15 17.16
CA LEU A 106 7.45 -9.37 17.36
C LEU A 106 7.32 -9.90 18.80
N LEU A 107 7.22 -9.02 19.81
CA LEU A 107 6.99 -9.45 21.19
C LEU A 107 5.64 -10.14 21.38
N PHE A 108 4.61 -9.68 20.64
CA PHE A 108 3.28 -10.30 20.69
C PHE A 108 3.32 -11.70 20.05
N GLU A 109 3.92 -11.81 18.86
CA GLU A 109 4.05 -13.09 18.14
C GLU A 109 4.84 -14.14 18.91
N LEU A 110 5.86 -13.71 19.66
CA LEU A 110 6.65 -14.59 20.52
C LEU A 110 5.98 -14.90 21.86
N GLY A 111 4.76 -14.41 22.10
CA GLY A 111 4.05 -14.58 23.37
C GLY A 111 4.66 -13.81 24.54
N MET A 112 5.45 -12.76 24.27
CA MET A 112 6.18 -11.96 25.23
C MET A 112 5.67 -10.52 25.32
N CYS A 113 4.40 -10.31 25.00
CA CYS A 113 3.79 -8.99 25.03
C CYS A 113 3.76 -8.43 26.46
N ARG A 114 4.32 -7.26 26.66
CA ARG A 114 4.39 -6.59 27.98
C ARG A 114 3.02 -6.24 28.57
N LYS A 115 2.01 -6.01 27.72
CA LYS A 115 0.63 -5.74 28.16
C LYS A 115 -0.07 -6.97 28.73
N THR A 116 0.31 -8.17 28.31
CA THR A 116 -0.30 -9.42 28.77
C THR A 116 0.43 -10.06 29.95
N GLY A 117 1.47 -9.41 30.47
CA GLY A 117 2.22 -9.85 31.66
C GLY A 117 3.05 -11.13 31.49
N LYS A 118 3.27 -11.56 30.24
CA LYS A 118 4.10 -12.74 29.93
C LYS A 118 5.55 -12.36 29.63
N ASP A 119 6.04 -11.32 30.28
CA ASP A 119 7.39 -10.79 30.07
C ASP A 119 8.41 -11.80 30.57
N LYS A 120 8.93 -12.64 29.69
CA LYS A 120 10.11 -13.45 29.94
C LYS A 120 11.32 -12.57 29.67
N ALA A 121 12.37 -12.71 30.49
CA ALA A 121 13.57 -11.89 30.44
C ALA A 121 14.27 -11.92 29.07
N LEU A 122 13.82 -11.07 28.15
CA LEU A 122 14.54 -10.81 26.91
C LEU A 122 15.63 -9.76 27.16
N LYS A 123 16.80 -10.02 26.61
CA LYS A 123 17.86 -8.99 26.59
C LYS A 123 17.57 -7.99 25.52
N PHE A 124 17.33 -6.75 25.92
CA PHE A 124 17.16 -5.62 24.99
C PHE A 124 18.51 -4.89 24.80
N PRO A 125 18.69 -4.22 23.64
CA PRO A 125 17.78 -4.10 22.51
C PRO A 125 17.72 -5.36 21.63
N LEU A 126 16.57 -5.57 20.99
CA LEU A 126 16.41 -6.61 19.97
C LEU A 126 16.82 -6.06 18.60
N TYR A 127 17.29 -6.96 17.75
CA TYR A 127 17.76 -6.63 16.42
C TYR A 127 17.17 -7.58 15.37
N LEU A 128 16.92 -7.04 14.21
CA LEU A 128 16.73 -7.79 12.96
C LEU A 128 17.97 -7.66 12.10
N SER A 129 18.33 -8.69 11.38
CA SER A 129 19.44 -8.65 10.43
C SER A 129 19.02 -9.33 9.13
N ASN A 130 19.38 -8.73 8.00
CA ASN A 130 19.19 -9.29 6.67
C ASN A 130 20.42 -8.97 5.79
N ASN A 131 20.33 -9.26 4.50
CA ASN A 131 21.40 -9.01 3.54
C ASN A 131 21.75 -7.51 3.37
N LEU A 132 20.82 -6.62 3.76
CA LEU A 132 20.97 -5.16 3.63
C LEU A 132 21.58 -4.53 4.88
N GLY A 133 21.56 -5.23 6.03
CA GLY A 133 22.12 -4.71 7.25
C GLY A 133 21.49 -5.21 8.52
N ARG A 134 21.75 -4.48 9.59
CA ARG A 134 21.24 -4.73 10.93
C ARG A 134 20.36 -3.57 11.37
N PHE A 135 19.24 -3.88 12.00
CA PHE A 135 18.20 -2.93 12.42
C PHE A 135 17.89 -3.13 13.89
N ARG A 136 17.77 -2.04 14.62
CA ARG A 136 17.33 -2.06 16.03
C ARG A 136 15.81 -2.00 16.10
N LEU A 137 15.22 -2.79 17.00
CA LEU A 137 13.79 -2.76 17.25
C LEU A 137 13.47 -1.92 18.49
N GLU A 138 12.49 -1.05 18.37
CA GLU A 138 11.88 -0.32 19.47
C GLU A 138 10.38 -0.63 19.54
N PHE A 139 9.87 -0.76 20.78
CA PHE A 139 8.50 -1.18 21.01
C PHE A 139 7.73 -0.09 21.76
N ASP A 140 6.81 0.56 21.07
CA ASP A 140 5.82 1.45 21.67
C ASP A 140 4.63 0.61 22.17
N CYS A 141 4.77 0.04 23.37
CA CYS A 141 3.75 -0.81 23.95
C CYS A 141 2.48 -0.03 24.32
N LYS A 142 2.53 1.30 24.48
CA LYS A 142 1.35 2.14 24.75
C LYS A 142 0.41 2.13 23.55
N ASN A 143 0.95 2.36 22.38
CA ASN A 143 0.19 2.50 21.11
C ASN A 143 0.17 1.20 20.29
N CYS A 144 0.82 0.14 20.72
CA CYS A 144 0.96 -1.14 20.03
C CYS A 144 1.62 -0.99 18.65
N PHE A 145 2.76 -0.30 18.61
CA PHE A 145 3.62 -0.20 17.44
C PHE A 145 5.00 -0.80 17.70
N MET A 146 5.57 -1.39 16.67
CA MET A 146 6.98 -1.74 16.63
C MET A 146 7.66 -0.86 15.59
N LYS A 147 8.79 -0.26 15.96
CA LYS A 147 9.61 0.57 15.09
C LYS A 147 10.90 -0.17 14.74
N VAL A 148 11.30 -0.05 13.50
CA VAL A 148 12.55 -0.58 12.99
C VAL A 148 13.45 0.60 12.66
N LEU A 149 14.60 0.65 13.32
CA LEU A 149 15.59 1.71 13.13
C LEU A 149 16.82 1.14 12.45
N SER A 150 17.35 1.85 11.48
CA SER A 150 18.65 1.51 10.90
C SER A 150 19.79 1.74 11.91
N ILE A 151 20.89 1.02 11.77
CA ILE A 151 22.08 1.18 12.59
C ILE A 151 23.23 1.66 11.76
#